data_6e111748ae6d787ce7b37c5ec9870231
#
_entry.id   6e111748ae6d787ce7b37c5ec9870231
#
_cell.length_a   1.000
_cell.length_b   1.000
_cell.length_c   1.000
_cell.angle_alpha   90.00
_cell.angle_beta   90.00
_cell.angle_gamma   90.00
#
_symmetry.space_group_name_H-M   'P 1'
#
loop_
_entity.id
_entity.type
_entity.pdbx_description
1 polymer ?
#
loop_
_entity_poly.entity_id
_entity_poly.type
_entity_poly.pdbx_seq_one_letter_code
_entity_poly.pdbx_strand_id
1 'polypeptide(L)'
;YSLCMGKEWYRFPSSFFLPDHPVQVELKFLQSGFTGQLPQPYAAVNATSVIQAGFNDMNQGDPSRFVRVEDCDFIVDLNLGDGQAEPSFVDLPGWNTSMTMPFLDAARSYGLTRAFSVPFWDRNTYANYTLLRHERTIDTDKKALNARRARRAQREAEIESEMPHATDEL
;
A
#
# COMPACT_ATOMS: atom_id res chain seq x y z
N TYR A 1 -4.65 -8.65 0.40
CA TYR A 1 -3.50 -7.99 -0.25
C TYR A 1 -2.42 -7.66 0.75
N SER A 2 -1.17 -7.60 0.28
CA SER A 2 -0.02 -7.15 1.06
C SER A 2 0.43 -5.77 0.56
N LEU A 3 0.48 -4.81 1.49
CA LEU A 3 1.05 -3.47 1.28
C LEU A 3 2.43 -3.44 1.92
N CYS A 4 3.47 -3.34 1.12
CA CYS A 4 4.84 -3.32 1.59
C CYS A 4 5.37 -1.89 1.65
N MET A 5 6.07 -1.59 2.75
CA MET A 5 6.78 -0.34 2.92
C MET A 5 8.25 -0.56 2.56
N GLY A 6 8.75 0.30 1.68
CA GLY A 6 10.16 0.32 1.31
C GLY A 6 11.01 0.98 2.40
N LYS A 7 11.70 2.07 2.05
CA LYS A 7 12.59 2.81 2.97
C LYS A 7 11.87 3.58 4.09
N GLU A 8 10.56 3.75 3.96
CA GLU A 8 9.77 4.68 4.78
C GLU A 8 9.13 4.01 6.00
N TRP A 9 9.88 3.16 6.69
CA TRP A 9 9.43 2.43 7.88
C TRP A 9 8.81 3.33 8.96
N TYR A 10 9.17 4.60 9.04
CA TYR A 10 8.67 5.56 10.04
C TYR A 10 7.51 6.43 9.53
N ARG A 11 7.14 6.30 8.25
CA ARG A 11 6.03 7.06 7.62
C ARG A 11 4.94 6.16 7.07
N PHE A 12 4.86 4.93 7.54
CA PHE A 12 3.84 4.01 7.07
C PHE A 12 2.46 4.37 7.61
N PRO A 13 1.39 4.09 6.88
CA PRO A 13 0.05 4.17 7.43
C PRO A 13 -0.07 3.17 8.58
N SER A 14 -0.74 3.58 9.66
CA SER A 14 -1.15 2.63 10.69
C SER A 14 -2.06 1.57 10.06
N SER A 15 -1.96 0.32 10.52
CA SER A 15 -2.89 -0.74 10.12
C SER A 15 -4.36 -0.38 10.37
N PHE A 16 -4.61 0.55 11.29
CA PHE A 16 -5.94 1.13 11.54
C PHE A 16 -6.55 1.82 10.31
N PHE A 17 -5.75 2.39 9.43
CA PHE A 17 -6.22 3.05 8.21
C PHE A 17 -6.27 2.13 6.99
N LEU A 18 -5.84 0.87 7.13
CA LEU A 18 -5.91 -0.10 6.05
C LEU A 18 -7.24 -0.85 6.12
N PRO A 19 -7.87 -1.16 4.97
CA PRO A 19 -9.12 -1.90 4.96
C PRO A 19 -8.91 -3.34 5.43
N ASP A 20 -9.82 -3.81 6.27
CA ASP A 20 -9.91 -5.20 6.72
C ASP A 20 -11.16 -5.92 6.17
N HIS A 21 -12.10 -5.17 5.59
CA HIS A 21 -13.33 -5.67 5.00
C HIS A 21 -13.76 -4.82 3.80
N PRO A 22 -14.23 -5.35 2.67
CA PRO A 22 -14.37 -6.78 2.35
C PRO A 22 -13.05 -7.45 1.93
N VAL A 23 -11.97 -6.68 1.87
CA VAL A 23 -10.65 -7.17 1.47
C VAL A 23 -9.65 -6.72 2.52
N GLN A 24 -9.00 -7.69 3.15
CA GLN A 24 -7.94 -7.43 4.11
C GLN A 24 -6.67 -6.96 3.40
N VAL A 25 -6.06 -5.89 3.95
CA VAL A 25 -4.75 -5.39 3.53
C VAL A 25 -3.79 -5.47 4.70
N GLU A 26 -2.73 -6.26 4.54
CA GLU A 26 -1.69 -6.47 5.56
C GLU A 26 -0.50 -5.57 5.29
N LEU A 27 -0.04 -4.87 6.33
CA LEU A 27 1.18 -4.07 6.29
C LEU A 27 2.40 -4.96 6.47
N LYS A 28 3.36 -4.85 5.54
CA LYS A 28 4.63 -5.59 5.56
C LYS A 28 5.80 -4.65 5.29
N PHE A 29 7.01 -5.09 5.55
CA PHE A 29 8.20 -4.28 5.40
C PHE A 29 9.21 -4.96 4.48
N LEU A 30 9.77 -4.18 3.56
CA LEU A 30 10.91 -4.58 2.75
C LEU A 30 12.20 -4.23 3.47
N GLN A 31 13.24 -4.99 3.18
CA GLN A 31 14.56 -4.70 3.76
C GLN A 31 15.06 -3.33 3.33
N SER A 32 15.50 -2.56 4.31
CA SER A 32 16.06 -1.22 4.13
C SER A 32 17.31 -1.05 5.01
N GLY A 33 17.87 0.14 5.04
CA GLY A 33 18.98 0.47 5.95
C GLY A 33 18.57 0.58 7.43
N PHE A 34 17.28 0.47 7.74
CA PHE A 34 16.80 0.52 9.11
C PHE A 34 17.10 -0.79 9.85
N THR A 35 17.74 -0.67 11.00
CA THR A 35 18.18 -1.82 11.83
C THR A 35 17.39 -1.96 13.14
N GLY A 36 16.42 -1.08 13.38
CA GLY A 36 15.59 -1.10 14.57
C GLY A 36 14.40 -2.04 14.46
N GLN A 37 13.60 -2.09 15.52
CA GLN A 37 12.42 -2.94 15.60
C GLN A 37 11.28 -2.41 14.72
N LEU A 38 10.67 -3.30 13.98
CA LEU A 38 9.49 -3.03 13.17
C LEU A 38 8.23 -3.53 13.87
N PRO A 39 7.08 -2.85 13.66
CA PRO A 39 5.83 -3.30 14.21
C PRO A 39 5.41 -4.65 13.63
N GLN A 40 4.66 -5.40 14.43
CA GLN A 40 4.15 -6.72 14.10
C GLN A 40 2.64 -6.75 14.28
N PRO A 41 1.94 -7.60 13.52
CA PRO A 41 0.54 -7.87 13.81
C PRO A 41 0.40 -8.56 15.18
N TYR A 42 -0.72 -8.33 15.85
CA TYR A 42 -1.05 -9.07 17.06
C TYR A 42 -1.21 -10.56 16.76
N ALA A 43 -0.82 -11.43 17.69
CA ALA A 43 -0.92 -12.87 17.54
C ALA A 43 -2.38 -13.37 17.40
N ALA A 44 -3.33 -12.63 18.01
CA ALA A 44 -4.78 -12.86 17.90
C ALA A 44 -5.54 -11.58 18.23
N VAL A 45 -6.83 -11.54 17.92
CA VAL A 45 -7.72 -10.37 18.13
C VAL A 45 -7.67 -9.83 19.57
N ASN A 46 -7.52 -10.70 20.56
CA ASN A 46 -7.49 -10.34 21.99
C ASN A 46 -6.09 -10.46 22.60
N ALA A 47 -5.04 -10.42 21.79
CA ALA A 47 -3.67 -10.67 22.25
C ALA A 47 -2.83 -9.38 22.43
N THR A 48 -3.47 -8.25 22.75
CA THR A 48 -2.78 -6.97 22.94
C THR A 48 -1.82 -6.97 24.16
N SER A 49 -2.05 -7.83 25.12
CA SER A 49 -1.17 -8.03 26.30
C SER A 49 -0.03 -9.02 26.06
N VAL A 50 -0.02 -9.72 24.95
CA VAL A 50 1.03 -10.70 24.63
C VAL A 50 2.22 -9.96 24.04
N ILE A 51 3.37 -10.06 24.71
CA ILE A 51 4.64 -9.52 24.19
C ILE A 51 5.04 -10.33 22.97
N GLN A 52 5.29 -9.65 21.88
CA GLN A 52 5.67 -10.27 20.61
C GLN A 52 7.09 -10.87 20.69
N ALA A 53 7.28 -12.00 20.01
CA ALA A 53 8.58 -12.61 19.93
C ALA A 53 9.61 -11.67 19.27
N GLY A 54 10.84 -11.64 19.78
CA GLY A 54 11.90 -10.77 19.26
C GLY A 54 11.85 -9.32 19.77
N PHE A 55 10.84 -8.95 20.55
CA PHE A 55 10.80 -7.63 21.19
C PHE A 55 11.95 -7.51 22.22
N ASN A 56 12.71 -6.42 22.15
CA ASN A 56 13.85 -6.17 23.01
C ASN A 56 13.98 -4.68 23.37
N ASP A 57 14.69 -4.37 24.42
CA ASP A 57 14.94 -3.02 24.93
C ASP A 57 16.13 -2.31 24.24
N MET A 58 16.85 -3.02 23.38
CA MET A 58 18.00 -2.50 22.63
C MET A 58 17.66 -1.95 21.26
N ASN A 59 16.37 -1.94 20.87
CA ASN A 59 15.89 -1.57 19.55
C ASN A 59 16.59 -2.32 18.41
N GLN A 60 16.95 -3.59 18.64
CA GLN A 60 17.55 -4.43 17.61
C GLN A 60 16.47 -5.06 16.74
N GLY A 61 16.57 -4.85 15.44
CA GLY A 61 15.64 -5.39 14.47
C GLY A 61 15.73 -6.90 14.34
N ASP A 62 14.62 -7.53 14.04
CA ASP A 62 14.51 -8.94 13.71
C ASP A 62 14.44 -9.10 12.18
N PRO A 63 15.46 -9.73 11.54
CA PRO A 63 15.46 -9.92 10.09
C PRO A 63 14.26 -10.70 9.56
N SER A 64 13.60 -11.51 10.39
CA SER A 64 12.40 -12.26 10.01
C SER A 64 11.18 -11.37 9.72
N ARG A 65 11.26 -10.08 10.04
CA ARG A 65 10.18 -9.09 9.80
C ARG A 65 10.15 -8.57 8.37
N PHE A 66 11.22 -8.74 7.63
CA PHE A 66 11.27 -8.34 6.25
C PHE A 66 10.69 -9.43 5.35
N VAL A 67 9.92 -8.98 4.35
CA VAL A 67 9.40 -9.84 3.29
C VAL A 67 10.17 -9.58 2.00
N ARG A 68 10.07 -10.50 1.04
CA ARG A 68 10.62 -10.31 -0.29
C ARG A 68 9.67 -9.46 -1.12
N VAL A 69 10.22 -8.78 -2.13
CA VAL A 69 9.46 -7.93 -3.05
C VAL A 69 8.35 -8.74 -3.76
N GLU A 70 8.62 -9.99 -4.08
CA GLU A 70 7.68 -10.89 -4.75
C GLU A 70 6.44 -11.22 -3.90
N ASP A 71 6.53 -11.05 -2.59
CA ASP A 71 5.42 -11.32 -1.66
C ASP A 71 4.50 -10.09 -1.49
N CYS A 72 4.79 -8.99 -2.20
CA CYS A 72 4.06 -7.73 -2.14
C CYS A 72 3.07 -7.58 -3.30
N ASP A 73 1.86 -7.10 -3.01
CA ASP A 73 0.87 -6.70 -4.01
C ASP A 73 0.95 -5.20 -4.33
N PHE A 74 1.30 -4.43 -3.32
CA PHE A 74 1.54 -2.99 -3.40
C PHE A 74 2.84 -2.65 -2.68
N ILE A 75 3.55 -1.63 -3.17
CA ILE A 75 4.73 -1.06 -2.52
C ILE A 75 4.54 0.45 -2.39
N VAL A 76 4.80 0.97 -1.21
CA VAL A 76 4.97 2.41 -1.00
C VAL A 76 6.46 2.69 -0.88
N ASP A 77 6.96 3.58 -1.74
CA ASP A 77 8.38 3.94 -1.78
C ASP A 77 8.58 5.44 -1.97
N LEU A 78 9.62 5.96 -1.35
CA LEU A 78 10.08 7.33 -1.55
C LEU A 78 11.19 7.34 -2.59
N ASN A 79 10.92 7.94 -3.74
CA ASN A 79 11.91 8.14 -4.78
C ASN A 79 12.54 9.53 -4.67
N LEU A 80 13.74 9.58 -4.11
CA LEU A 80 14.53 10.82 -4.00
C LEU A 80 15.35 11.11 -5.28
N GLY A 81 15.30 10.23 -6.29
CA GLY A 81 16.08 10.33 -7.50
C GLY A 81 17.53 9.84 -7.34
N ASP A 82 18.43 10.36 -8.17
CA ASP A 82 19.83 9.97 -8.18
C ASP A 82 20.53 10.27 -6.84
N GLY A 83 21.43 9.37 -6.44
CA GLY A 83 22.21 9.52 -5.22
C GLY A 83 21.59 8.93 -3.96
N GLN A 84 20.50 8.17 -4.07
CA GLN A 84 19.98 7.39 -2.95
C GLN A 84 20.95 6.27 -2.56
N ALA A 85 21.17 6.11 -1.26
CA ALA A 85 21.98 5.00 -0.74
C ALA A 85 21.26 3.64 -0.86
N GLU A 86 19.92 3.66 -0.88
CA GLU A 86 19.08 2.49 -0.95
C GLU A 86 18.40 2.35 -2.32
N PRO A 87 18.14 1.11 -2.78
CA PRO A 87 17.53 0.90 -4.09
C PRO A 87 16.13 1.49 -4.19
N SER A 88 15.79 2.04 -5.34
CA SER A 88 14.42 2.46 -5.67
C SER A 88 13.62 1.27 -6.19
N PHE A 89 12.35 1.19 -5.78
CA PHE A 89 11.41 0.18 -6.27
C PHE A 89 10.59 0.67 -7.47
N VAL A 90 10.68 1.96 -7.81
CA VAL A 90 9.83 2.58 -8.83
C VAL A 90 10.05 2.00 -10.23
N ASP A 91 11.28 1.60 -10.55
CA ASP A 91 11.67 1.09 -11.87
C ASP A 91 11.74 -0.45 -11.94
N LEU A 92 11.18 -1.12 -10.96
CA LEU A 92 11.17 -2.59 -10.96
C LEU A 92 10.27 -3.15 -12.06
N PRO A 93 10.73 -4.14 -12.86
CA PRO A 93 9.89 -4.83 -13.83
C PRO A 93 8.65 -5.46 -13.19
N GLY A 94 7.51 -5.36 -13.85
CA GLY A 94 6.24 -5.89 -13.37
C GLY A 94 5.52 -5.01 -12.33
N TRP A 95 6.06 -3.81 -12.06
CA TRP A 95 5.45 -2.84 -11.15
C TRP A 95 5.00 -1.59 -11.90
N ASN A 96 3.78 -1.16 -11.62
CA ASN A 96 3.19 0.04 -12.23
C ASN A 96 2.91 1.10 -11.16
N THR A 97 3.23 2.34 -11.46
CA THR A 97 2.87 3.47 -10.60
C THR A 97 1.35 3.67 -10.62
N SER A 98 0.73 3.51 -9.47
CA SER A 98 -0.71 3.75 -9.28
C SER A 98 -1.01 5.16 -8.81
N MET A 99 -0.13 5.72 -7.98
CA MET A 99 -0.30 7.06 -7.40
C MET A 99 1.06 7.64 -7.07
N THR A 100 1.18 8.96 -7.24
CA THR A 100 2.36 9.71 -6.82
C THR A 100 1.92 10.95 -6.07
N MET A 101 2.56 11.22 -4.94
CA MET A 101 2.34 12.39 -4.12
C MET A 101 3.66 13.16 -3.94
N PRO A 102 3.63 14.50 -3.98
CA PRO A 102 4.82 15.28 -3.71
C PRO A 102 5.23 15.13 -2.24
N PHE A 103 6.51 14.90 -2.02
CA PHE A 103 7.14 14.77 -0.72
C PHE A 103 8.23 15.83 -0.58
N LEU A 104 8.19 16.63 0.50
CA LEU A 104 9.20 17.67 0.73
C LEU A 104 10.57 17.02 0.97
N ASP A 105 11.50 17.24 0.05
CA ASP A 105 12.90 16.88 0.25
C ASP A 105 13.57 17.93 1.14
N ALA A 106 13.56 17.68 2.42
CA ALA A 106 14.10 18.59 3.40
C ALA A 106 15.62 18.77 3.28
N ALA A 107 16.35 17.78 2.76
CA ALA A 107 17.79 17.84 2.59
C ALA A 107 18.19 18.77 1.44
N ARG A 108 17.40 18.77 0.35
CA ARG A 108 17.63 19.60 -0.84
C ARG A 108 16.89 20.95 -0.81
N SER A 109 16.00 21.16 0.16
CA SER A 109 15.27 22.43 0.32
C SER A 109 16.02 23.40 1.24
N TYR A 110 15.92 24.70 0.96
CA TYR A 110 16.57 25.72 1.76
C TYR A 110 16.00 25.78 3.17
N GLY A 111 16.88 25.72 4.18
CA GLY A 111 16.52 25.48 5.57
C GLY A 111 15.49 26.46 6.18
N LEU A 112 15.52 27.73 5.78
CA LEU A 112 14.61 28.78 6.30
C LEU A 112 13.22 28.75 5.64
N THR A 113 13.09 28.21 4.44
CA THR A 113 11.83 28.23 3.68
C THR A 113 11.11 26.89 3.67
N ARG A 114 11.78 25.79 4.04
CA ARG A 114 11.23 24.43 3.95
C ARG A 114 10.14 24.12 4.98
N ALA A 115 10.13 24.81 6.13
CA ALA A 115 9.20 24.51 7.21
C ALA A 115 8.19 25.64 7.35
N PHE A 116 6.89 25.36 7.18
CA PHE A 116 5.77 26.26 7.46
C PHE A 116 5.78 27.62 6.75
N SER A 117 6.63 27.79 5.74
CA SER A 117 6.78 29.03 5.02
C SER A 117 5.91 29.02 3.76
N VAL A 118 4.61 29.30 3.92
CA VAL A 118 3.64 29.33 2.83
C VAL A 118 4.06 30.25 1.67
N PRO A 119 4.64 31.45 1.90
CA PRO A 119 5.02 32.35 0.79
C PRO A 119 6.13 31.81 -0.10
N PHE A 120 6.87 30.78 0.33
CA PHE A 120 8.05 30.26 -0.38
C PHE A 120 7.98 28.75 -0.64
N TRP A 121 6.81 28.16 -0.57
CA TRP A 121 6.62 26.73 -0.82
C TRP A 121 7.11 26.28 -2.20
N ASP A 122 7.02 27.17 -3.19
CA ASP A 122 7.49 26.98 -4.56
C ASP A 122 9.02 26.90 -4.71
N ARG A 123 9.76 27.36 -3.70
CA ARG A 123 11.22 27.29 -3.64
C ARG A 123 11.73 25.99 -3.00
N ASN A 124 10.86 25.16 -2.52
CA ASN A 124 11.22 23.86 -1.97
C ASN A 124 11.42 22.83 -3.08
N THR A 125 12.30 21.88 -2.82
CA THR A 125 12.51 20.72 -3.65
C THR A 125 11.58 19.59 -3.18
N TYR A 126 10.90 18.98 -4.12
CA TYR A 126 10.00 17.88 -3.83
C TYR A 126 10.49 16.59 -4.53
N ALA A 127 10.40 15.50 -3.80
CA ALA A 127 10.56 14.15 -4.30
C ALA A 127 9.20 13.49 -4.55
N ASN A 128 9.19 12.27 -5.02
CA ASN A 128 7.98 11.51 -5.29
C ASN A 128 7.76 10.42 -4.24
N TYR A 129 6.66 10.52 -3.51
CA TYR A 129 6.15 9.44 -2.66
C TYR A 129 5.17 8.64 -3.49
N THR A 130 5.53 7.40 -3.81
CA THR A 130 4.90 6.63 -4.88
C THR A 130 4.27 5.35 -4.35
N LEU A 131 3.02 5.10 -4.74
CA LEU A 131 2.36 3.82 -4.57
C LEU A 131 2.50 3.02 -5.86
N LEU A 132 3.17 1.90 -5.78
CA LEU A 132 3.35 0.93 -6.86
C LEU A 132 2.36 -0.22 -6.70
N ARG A 133 1.92 -0.77 -7.82
CA ARG A 133 1.04 -1.93 -7.89
C ARG A 133 1.65 -3.00 -8.79
N HIS A 134 1.71 -4.22 -8.30
CA HIS A 134 2.20 -5.34 -9.08
C HIS A 134 1.19 -5.74 -10.19
N GLU A 135 1.66 -6.10 -11.37
CA GLU A 135 0.81 -6.47 -12.53
C GLU A 135 -0.12 -7.64 -12.21
N ARG A 136 0.34 -8.65 -11.47
CA ARG A 136 -0.52 -9.79 -11.05
C ARG A 136 -1.78 -9.34 -10.30
N THR A 137 -1.67 -8.27 -9.50
CA THR A 137 -2.80 -7.72 -8.75
C THR A 137 -3.83 -7.08 -9.69
N ILE A 138 -3.35 -6.42 -10.76
CA ILE A 138 -4.22 -5.85 -11.80
C ILE A 138 -5.01 -6.94 -12.51
N ASP A 139 -4.37 -8.03 -12.86
CA ASP A 139 -5.01 -9.14 -13.57
C ASP A 139 -6.00 -9.88 -12.70
N THR A 140 -5.69 -10.06 -11.42
CA THR A 140 -6.61 -10.65 -10.44
C THR A 140 -7.87 -9.81 -10.29
N ASP A 141 -7.74 -8.49 -10.17
CA ASP A 141 -8.88 -7.58 -10.04
C ASP A 141 -9.73 -7.54 -11.31
N LYS A 142 -9.12 -7.54 -12.49
CA LYS A 142 -9.84 -7.63 -13.77
C LYS A 142 -10.67 -8.91 -13.84
N LYS A 143 -10.09 -10.07 -13.48
CA LYS A 143 -10.80 -11.36 -13.42
C LYS A 143 -11.97 -11.31 -12.45
N ALA A 144 -11.75 -10.80 -11.25
CA ALA A 144 -12.79 -10.66 -10.22
C ALA A 144 -13.93 -9.72 -10.67
N LEU A 145 -13.61 -8.60 -11.32
CA LEU A 145 -14.58 -7.67 -11.86
C LEU A 145 -15.42 -8.30 -12.97
N ASN A 146 -14.78 -9.01 -13.90
CA ASN A 146 -15.48 -9.71 -14.98
C ASN A 146 -16.40 -10.80 -14.45
N ALA A 147 -15.97 -11.56 -13.44
CA ALA A 147 -16.81 -12.56 -12.79
C ALA A 147 -18.04 -11.95 -12.09
N ARG A 148 -17.87 -10.79 -11.43
CA ARG A 148 -19.00 -10.05 -10.83
C ARG A 148 -19.97 -9.54 -11.88
N ARG A 149 -19.48 -9.01 -13.00
CA ARG A 149 -20.32 -8.54 -14.11
C ARG A 149 -21.12 -9.70 -14.72
N ALA A 150 -20.49 -10.85 -14.94
CA ALA A 150 -21.16 -12.06 -15.45
C ALA A 150 -22.27 -12.55 -14.51
N ARG A 151 -22.00 -12.63 -13.19
CA ARG A 151 -23.02 -13.00 -12.19
C ARG A 151 -24.20 -12.04 -12.14
N ARG A 152 -23.91 -10.73 -12.27
CA ARG A 152 -24.96 -9.71 -12.30
C ARG A 152 -25.83 -9.86 -13.53
N ALA A 153 -25.25 -10.02 -14.71
CA ALA A 153 -25.98 -10.22 -15.96
C ALA A 153 -26.86 -11.49 -15.93
N GLN A 154 -26.35 -12.61 -15.35
CA GLN A 154 -27.12 -13.82 -15.15
C GLN A 154 -28.34 -13.59 -14.27
N ARG A 155 -28.15 -12.89 -13.14
CA ARG A 155 -29.25 -12.59 -12.22
C ARG A 155 -30.30 -11.67 -12.85
N GLU A 156 -29.87 -10.68 -13.63
CA GLU A 156 -30.79 -9.80 -14.37
C GLU A 156 -31.60 -10.58 -15.40
N ALA A 157 -30.99 -11.51 -16.12
CA ALA A 157 -31.69 -12.40 -17.08
C ALA A 157 -32.66 -13.38 -16.40
N GLU A 158 -32.30 -13.94 -15.23
CA GLU A 158 -33.23 -14.75 -14.43
C GLU A 158 -34.45 -13.96 -14.01
N ILE A 159 -34.29 -12.76 -13.49
CA ILE A 159 -35.40 -11.89 -13.08
C ILE A 159 -36.28 -11.54 -14.28
N GLU A 160 -35.70 -11.23 -15.43
CA GLU A 160 -36.47 -10.93 -16.65
C GLU A 160 -37.27 -12.14 -17.14
N SER A 161 -36.73 -13.35 -17.01
CA SER A 161 -37.41 -14.59 -17.38
C SER A 161 -38.56 -14.97 -16.42
N GLU A 162 -38.49 -14.53 -15.16
CA GLU A 162 -39.51 -14.80 -14.14
C GLU A 162 -40.63 -13.73 -14.12
N MET A 163 -40.46 -12.61 -14.81
CA MET A 163 -41.51 -11.60 -14.91
C MET A 163 -42.64 -12.09 -15.80
N PRO A 164 -43.89 -12.20 -15.29
CA PRO A 164 -45.01 -12.59 -16.10
C PRO A 164 -45.21 -11.58 -17.22
N HIS A 165 -45.29 -12.06 -18.47
CA HIS A 165 -45.72 -11.20 -19.59
C HIS A 165 -47.10 -10.66 -19.23
N ALA A 166 -47.20 -9.37 -19.05
CA ALA A 166 -48.48 -8.68 -18.96
C ALA A 166 -49.20 -8.94 -20.30
N THR A 167 -50.14 -9.88 -20.29
CA THR A 167 -51.08 -10.04 -21.40
C THR A 167 -51.97 -8.83 -21.41
N ASP A 168 -51.80 -8.00 -22.41
CA ASP A 168 -52.76 -6.96 -22.77
C ASP A 168 -54.09 -7.65 -23.15
N GLU A 169 -54.95 -7.87 -22.18
CA GLU A 169 -56.36 -8.08 -22.44
C GLU A 169 -57.02 -6.73 -22.48
N LEU A 170 -57.28 -6.21 -23.71
CA LEU A 170 -58.22 -5.19 -24.03
C LEU A 170 -59.55 -5.79 -24.54
#